data_fa2d24610526234cc3dad4f44b25bc59
#
_entry.id   fa2d24610526234cc3dad4f44b25bc59
#
_cell.length_a   1.000
_cell.length_b   1.000
_cell.length_c   1.000
_cell.angle_alpha   90.00
_cell.angle_beta   90.00
_cell.angle_gamma   90.00
#
_symmetry.space_group_name_H-M   'P 1'
#
loop_
_entity.id
_entity.type
_entity.pdbx_description
1 polymer ?
#
loop_
_entity_poly.entity_id
_entity_poly.type
_entity_poly.pdbx_seq_one_letter_code
_entity_poly.pdbx_strand_id
1 'polypeptide(L)'
;MTDFVDSALVEAARAGSAEAFGVLVERYRAPLVRLAYRLTRDRDEAKDIAQDVFLRAFRRLDDFRPERPFARWMFVIARNASLDTIRRRRREAALAAGTEERSFEPGPEDVALRNDAAVRVHAALEALPSKYRDVLELYYVSDLRYRDIALALEIPIGTVKTYISRAKRRLRAELAETPLRLAA
;
A
#
# COMPACT_ATOMS: atom_id res chain seq x y z
N MET A 1 17.11 5.91 -8.98
CA MET A 1 18.46 5.50 -8.52
C MET A 1 18.38 4.68 -7.22
N THR A 2 17.47 4.96 -6.30
CA THR A 2 17.33 4.22 -5.04
C THR A 2 16.70 2.85 -5.20
N ASP A 3 15.75 2.66 -6.11
CA ASP A 3 15.19 1.32 -6.38
C ASP A 3 16.28 0.30 -6.70
N PHE A 4 17.33 0.73 -7.41
CA PHE A 4 18.48 -0.13 -7.69
C PHE A 4 19.32 -0.41 -6.42
N VAL A 5 19.46 0.59 -5.56
CA VAL A 5 20.17 0.44 -4.28
C VAL A 5 19.39 -0.45 -3.32
N ASP A 6 18.06 -0.27 -3.24
CA ASP A 6 17.21 -1.11 -2.40
C ASP A 6 17.17 -2.55 -2.89
N SER A 7 17.11 -2.78 -4.19
CA SER A 7 17.16 -4.14 -4.75
C SER A 7 18.48 -4.83 -4.42
N ALA A 8 19.61 -4.13 -4.49
CA ALA A 8 20.91 -4.68 -4.11
C ALA A 8 20.98 -5.00 -2.60
N LEU A 9 20.41 -4.14 -1.75
CA LEU A 9 20.31 -4.39 -0.30
C LEU A 9 19.40 -5.58 0.01
N VAL A 10 18.29 -5.71 -0.69
CA VAL A 10 17.39 -6.86 -0.56
C VAL A 10 18.09 -8.17 -0.94
N GLU A 11 18.80 -8.19 -2.05
CA GLU A 11 19.56 -9.40 -2.48
C GLU A 11 20.66 -9.75 -1.47
N ALA A 12 21.39 -8.78 -0.92
CA ALA A 12 22.36 -9.01 0.12
C ALA A 12 21.70 -9.53 1.41
N ALA A 13 20.53 -9.00 1.79
CA ALA A 13 19.77 -9.47 2.94
C ALA A 13 19.23 -10.89 2.75
N ARG A 14 18.78 -11.27 1.54
CA ARG A 14 18.42 -12.65 1.17
C ARG A 14 19.60 -13.60 1.29
N ALA A 15 20.80 -13.12 0.95
CA ALA A 15 22.03 -13.88 1.10
C ALA A 15 22.51 -13.98 2.58
N GLY A 16 21.74 -13.44 3.54
CA GLY A 16 22.01 -13.53 4.97
C GLY A 16 22.68 -12.30 5.59
N SER A 17 22.87 -11.20 4.85
CA SER A 17 23.44 -9.98 5.42
C SER A 17 22.41 -9.24 6.28
N ALA A 18 22.53 -9.37 7.60
CA ALA A 18 21.74 -8.59 8.56
C ALA A 18 22.01 -7.07 8.45
N GLU A 19 23.23 -6.69 8.10
CA GLU A 19 23.64 -5.29 7.92
C GLU A 19 22.89 -4.65 6.75
N ALA A 20 22.74 -5.36 5.61
CA ALA A 20 22.00 -4.86 4.46
C ALA A 20 20.51 -4.63 4.81
N PHE A 21 19.90 -5.54 5.56
CA PHE A 21 18.54 -5.32 6.05
C PHE A 21 18.46 -4.18 7.05
N GLY A 22 19.45 -4.01 7.92
CA GLY A 22 19.57 -2.90 8.86
C GLY A 22 19.54 -1.53 8.16
N VAL A 23 20.23 -1.40 7.02
CA VAL A 23 20.19 -0.17 6.20
C VAL A 23 18.76 0.11 5.67
N LEU A 24 18.03 -0.91 5.24
CA LEU A 24 16.62 -0.77 4.84
C LEU A 24 15.73 -0.35 6.02
N VAL A 25 15.96 -0.93 7.20
CA VAL A 25 15.23 -0.56 8.43
C VAL A 25 15.43 0.93 8.75
N GLU A 26 16.67 1.41 8.80
CA GLU A 26 16.97 2.81 9.10
C GLU A 26 16.32 3.76 8.06
N ARG A 27 16.37 3.41 6.78
CA ARG A 27 15.78 4.21 5.71
C ARG A 27 14.27 4.33 5.81
N TYR A 28 13.57 3.22 6.10
CA TYR A 28 12.11 3.16 6.04
C TYR A 28 11.41 3.32 7.39
N ARG A 29 12.11 3.25 8.52
CA ARG A 29 11.54 3.34 9.87
C ARG A 29 10.68 4.60 10.06
N ALA A 30 11.25 5.77 9.84
CA ALA A 30 10.53 7.03 10.06
C ALA A 30 9.34 7.22 9.11
N PRO A 31 9.44 6.93 7.78
CA PRO A 31 8.29 6.91 6.89
C PRO A 31 7.17 5.97 7.30
N LEU A 32 7.49 4.73 7.74
CA LEU A 32 6.48 3.75 8.14
C LEU A 32 5.79 4.13 9.44
N VAL A 33 6.53 4.61 10.45
CA VAL A 33 5.93 5.14 11.68
C VAL A 33 4.98 6.31 11.38
N ARG A 34 5.36 7.23 10.48
CA ARG A 34 4.45 8.33 10.08
C ARG A 34 3.18 7.83 9.41
N LEU A 35 3.26 6.81 8.54
CA LEU A 35 2.08 6.22 7.93
C LEU A 35 1.18 5.57 8.98
N ALA A 36 1.73 4.71 9.83
CA ALA A 36 1.00 4.03 10.88
C ALA A 36 0.33 5.02 11.84
N TYR A 37 1.07 6.04 12.32
CA TYR A 37 0.50 7.09 13.18
C TYR A 37 -0.64 7.87 12.52
N ARG A 38 -0.54 8.14 11.22
CA ARG A 38 -1.62 8.83 10.51
C ARG A 38 -2.91 8.03 10.51
N LEU A 39 -2.81 6.70 10.43
CA LEU A 39 -3.96 5.80 10.41
C LEU A 39 -4.50 5.52 11.82
N THR A 40 -3.63 5.18 12.77
CA THR A 40 -4.03 4.76 14.12
C THR A 40 -4.26 5.92 15.07
N ARG A 41 -3.59 7.07 14.86
CA ARG A 41 -3.55 8.23 15.75
C ARG A 41 -2.93 7.94 17.12
N ASP A 42 -2.19 6.86 17.22
CA ASP A 42 -1.47 6.43 18.41
C ASP A 42 0.01 6.27 18.09
N ARG A 43 0.89 6.90 18.90
CA ARG A 43 2.33 6.94 18.63
C ARG A 43 3.03 5.63 18.97
N ASP A 44 2.61 4.99 20.02
CA ASP A 44 3.26 3.76 20.49
C ASP A 44 2.79 2.60 19.61
N GLU A 45 1.50 2.51 19.34
CA GLU A 45 0.95 1.58 18.36
C GLU A 45 1.61 1.75 16.97
N ALA A 46 1.88 2.98 16.53
CA ALA A 46 2.56 3.23 15.26
C ALA A 46 4.01 2.71 15.23
N LYS A 47 4.72 2.78 16.34
CA LYS A 47 6.07 2.19 16.45
C LYS A 47 6.02 0.67 16.42
N ASP A 48 5.08 0.08 17.15
CA ASP A 48 4.88 -1.37 17.20
C ASP A 48 4.48 -1.92 15.83
N ILE A 49 3.59 -1.24 15.12
CA ILE A 49 3.23 -1.59 13.75
C ILE A 49 4.45 -1.52 12.84
N ALA A 50 5.24 -0.46 12.91
CA ALA A 50 6.44 -0.34 12.07
C ALA A 50 7.44 -1.47 12.35
N GLN A 51 7.63 -1.86 13.60
CA GLN A 51 8.48 -2.99 13.98
C GLN A 51 7.94 -4.32 13.43
N ASP A 52 6.63 -4.58 13.58
CA ASP A 52 5.97 -5.78 13.05
C ASP A 52 6.09 -5.84 11.51
N VAL A 53 5.96 -4.70 10.83
CA VAL A 53 6.15 -4.59 9.37
C VAL A 53 7.55 -5.04 8.96
N PHE A 54 8.60 -4.62 9.66
CA PHE A 54 9.96 -5.07 9.37
C PHE A 54 10.13 -6.57 9.61
N LEU A 55 9.57 -7.10 10.68
CA LEU A 55 9.60 -8.54 10.96
C LEU A 55 8.88 -9.35 9.87
N ARG A 56 7.71 -8.88 9.44
CA ARG A 56 6.96 -9.51 8.34
C ARG A 56 7.73 -9.40 7.03
N ALA A 57 8.30 -8.24 6.73
CA ALA A 57 9.11 -8.04 5.53
C ALA A 57 10.34 -8.95 5.52
N PHE A 58 11.05 -9.06 6.63
CA PHE A 58 12.21 -9.95 6.73
C PHE A 58 11.85 -11.42 6.49
N ARG A 59 10.75 -11.89 7.10
CA ARG A 59 10.28 -13.29 6.93
C ARG A 59 9.79 -13.59 5.52
N ARG A 60 9.38 -12.58 4.77
CA ARG A 60 8.80 -12.67 3.43
C ARG A 60 9.65 -11.97 2.37
N LEU A 61 10.93 -11.80 2.66
CA LEU A 61 11.83 -11.07 1.77
C LEU A 61 11.94 -11.76 0.39
N ASP A 62 11.79 -13.08 0.36
CA ASP A 62 11.76 -13.88 -0.87
C ASP A 62 10.52 -13.61 -1.75
N ASP A 63 9.43 -13.12 -1.16
CA ASP A 63 8.22 -12.73 -1.90
C ASP A 63 8.37 -11.38 -2.62
N PHE A 64 9.38 -10.59 -2.25
CA PHE A 64 9.61 -9.31 -2.90
C PHE A 64 10.04 -9.51 -4.34
N ARG A 65 9.40 -8.77 -5.25
CA ARG A 65 9.70 -8.78 -6.68
C ARG A 65 10.44 -7.50 -7.07
N PRO A 66 11.67 -7.59 -7.60
CA PRO A 66 12.51 -6.42 -7.89
C PRO A 66 11.97 -5.52 -9.02
N GLU A 67 10.95 -5.98 -9.78
CA GLU A 67 10.28 -5.17 -10.81
C GLU A 67 9.45 -4.02 -10.21
N ARG A 68 9.25 -4.03 -8.89
CA ARG A 68 8.49 -3.00 -8.17
C ARG A 68 9.35 -2.35 -7.09
N PRO A 69 9.18 -1.05 -6.82
CA PRO A 69 9.91 -0.38 -5.75
C PRO A 69 9.75 -1.06 -4.39
N PHE A 70 10.85 -1.28 -3.69
CA PHE A 70 10.83 -1.87 -2.34
C PHE A 70 10.00 -1.02 -1.37
N ALA A 71 10.11 0.30 -1.49
CA ALA A 71 9.27 1.24 -0.75
C ALA A 71 7.78 0.90 -0.85
N ARG A 72 7.27 0.69 -2.08
CA ARG A 72 5.87 0.36 -2.32
C ARG A 72 5.45 -0.91 -1.56
N TRP A 73 6.26 -1.95 -1.64
CA TRP A 73 5.99 -3.21 -0.94
C TRP A 73 5.91 -3.02 0.57
N MET A 74 6.86 -2.30 1.16
CA MET A 74 6.88 -1.97 2.58
C MET A 74 5.66 -1.15 3.03
N PHE A 75 5.27 -0.15 2.24
CA PHE A 75 4.12 0.69 2.57
C PHE A 75 2.79 -0.05 2.46
N VAL A 76 2.66 -1.00 1.54
CA VAL A 76 1.47 -1.88 1.46
C VAL A 76 1.37 -2.77 2.70
N ILE A 77 2.47 -3.37 3.14
CA ILE A 77 2.50 -4.17 4.38
C ILE A 77 2.09 -3.30 5.57
N ALA A 78 2.67 -2.10 5.70
CA ALA A 78 2.41 -1.20 6.82
C ALA A 78 0.95 -0.71 6.86
N ARG A 79 0.37 -0.38 5.70
CA ARG A 79 -1.03 0.00 5.61
C ARG A 79 -1.95 -1.13 6.06
N ASN A 80 -1.72 -2.33 5.56
CA ASN A 80 -2.54 -3.49 5.90
C ASN A 80 -2.43 -3.80 7.41
N ALA A 81 -1.23 -3.81 7.97
CA ALA A 81 -1.02 -3.99 9.42
C ALA A 81 -1.76 -2.92 10.25
N SER A 82 -1.69 -1.65 9.83
CA SER A 82 -2.41 -0.56 10.51
C SER A 82 -3.93 -0.74 10.46
N LEU A 83 -4.48 -1.14 9.32
CA LEU A 83 -5.92 -1.39 9.17
C LEU A 83 -6.38 -2.59 9.99
N ASP A 84 -5.59 -3.65 10.06
CA ASP A 84 -5.89 -4.83 10.87
C ASP A 84 -5.91 -4.48 12.36
N THR A 85 -4.99 -3.65 12.82
CA THR A 85 -4.96 -3.13 14.18
C THR A 85 -6.21 -2.30 14.49
N ILE A 86 -6.63 -1.39 13.59
CA ILE A 86 -7.85 -0.60 13.74
C ILE A 86 -9.09 -1.49 13.80
N ARG A 87 -9.18 -2.51 12.94
CA ARG A 87 -10.30 -3.47 12.92
C ARG A 87 -10.35 -4.28 14.21
N ARG A 88 -9.21 -4.71 14.73
CA ARG A 88 -9.11 -5.42 16.01
C ARG A 88 -9.60 -4.54 17.16
N ARG A 89 -9.14 -3.29 17.28
CA ARG A 89 -9.59 -2.34 18.31
C ARG A 89 -11.09 -2.09 18.27
N ARG A 90 -11.67 -1.94 17.08
CA ARG A 90 -13.12 -1.79 16.92
C ARG A 90 -13.87 -3.00 17.42
N ARG A 91 -13.42 -4.21 17.09
CA ARG A 91 -14.01 -5.47 17.60
C ARG A 91 -13.92 -5.57 19.12
N GLU A 92 -12.76 -5.30 19.68
CA GLU A 92 -12.55 -5.32 21.14
C GLU A 92 -13.48 -4.31 21.85
N ALA A 93 -13.60 -3.09 21.30
CA ALA A 93 -14.49 -2.06 21.82
C ALA A 93 -15.97 -2.46 21.70
N ALA A 94 -16.40 -3.07 20.61
CA ALA A 94 -17.77 -3.55 20.41
C ALA A 94 -18.11 -4.69 21.40
N LEU A 95 -17.19 -5.64 21.59
CA LEU A 95 -17.34 -6.70 22.58
C LEU A 95 -17.44 -6.15 24.01
N ALA A 96 -16.60 -5.17 24.36
CA ALA A 96 -16.64 -4.53 25.68
C ALA A 96 -17.93 -3.72 25.92
N ALA A 97 -18.50 -3.16 24.84
CA ALA A 97 -19.76 -2.42 24.90
C ALA A 97 -21.03 -3.31 24.88
N GLY A 98 -20.87 -4.63 24.72
CA GLY A 98 -22.00 -5.57 24.60
C GLY A 98 -22.83 -5.36 23.32
N THR A 99 -22.30 -4.66 22.34
CA THR A 99 -22.96 -4.40 21.06
C THR A 99 -22.42 -5.40 20.03
N GLU A 100 -23.27 -6.31 19.54
CA GLU A 100 -22.94 -7.08 18.34
C GLU A 100 -22.77 -6.11 17.18
N GLU A 101 -21.54 -6.06 16.61
CA GLU A 101 -21.33 -5.40 15.34
C GLU A 101 -22.19 -6.15 14.30
N ARG A 102 -23.30 -5.54 13.89
CA ARG A 102 -23.94 -5.96 12.64
C ARG A 102 -22.93 -5.74 11.55
N SER A 103 -22.23 -6.80 11.16
CA SER A 103 -21.49 -6.82 9.92
C SER A 103 -22.53 -6.56 8.81
N PHE A 104 -22.45 -5.38 8.21
CA PHE A 104 -23.20 -5.09 7.00
C PHE A 104 -22.53 -5.93 5.90
N GLU A 105 -22.92 -7.21 5.82
CA GLU A 105 -22.53 -8.04 4.68
C GLU A 105 -23.33 -7.54 3.49
N PRO A 106 -22.67 -7.02 2.46
CA PRO A 106 -23.36 -6.61 1.23
C PRO A 106 -24.03 -7.83 0.61
N GLY A 107 -25.26 -7.66 0.13
CA GLY A 107 -25.99 -8.73 -0.53
C GLY A 107 -25.24 -9.34 -1.70
N PRO A 108 -25.56 -10.58 -2.13
CA PRO A 108 -24.83 -11.27 -3.20
C PRO A 108 -24.80 -10.47 -4.52
N GLU A 109 -25.82 -9.69 -4.83
CA GLU A 109 -25.87 -8.80 -6.00
C GLU A 109 -24.92 -7.60 -5.86
N ASP A 110 -24.83 -6.99 -4.67
CA ASP A 110 -23.89 -5.92 -4.38
C ASP A 110 -22.45 -6.41 -4.41
N VAL A 111 -22.19 -7.64 -4.00
CA VAL A 111 -20.89 -8.30 -4.06
C VAL A 111 -20.48 -8.56 -5.51
N ALA A 112 -21.40 -9.03 -6.35
CA ALA A 112 -21.13 -9.31 -7.75
C ALA A 112 -20.83 -8.01 -8.55
N LEU A 113 -21.63 -6.97 -8.37
CA LEU A 113 -21.40 -5.66 -9.01
C LEU A 113 -20.11 -4.99 -8.54
N ARG A 114 -19.79 -5.09 -7.24
CA ARG A 114 -18.51 -4.59 -6.69
C ARG A 114 -17.31 -5.38 -7.19
N ASN A 115 -17.46 -6.69 -7.39
CA ASN A 115 -16.42 -7.55 -7.92
C ASN A 115 -16.11 -7.20 -9.39
N ASP A 116 -17.13 -6.99 -10.24
CA ASP A 116 -16.93 -6.60 -11.64
C ASP A 116 -16.26 -5.23 -11.75
N ALA A 117 -16.72 -4.24 -10.97
CA ALA A 117 -16.10 -2.93 -10.92
C ALA A 117 -14.64 -2.99 -10.41
N ALA A 118 -14.36 -3.82 -9.39
CA ALA A 118 -13.02 -3.99 -8.87
C ALA A 118 -12.08 -4.65 -9.88
N VAL A 119 -12.54 -5.67 -10.59
CA VAL A 119 -11.79 -6.34 -11.66
C VAL A 119 -11.46 -5.36 -12.79
N ARG A 120 -12.42 -4.53 -13.22
CA ARG A 120 -12.21 -3.51 -14.26
C ARG A 120 -11.20 -2.44 -13.82
N VAL A 121 -11.31 -1.92 -12.60
CA VAL A 121 -10.37 -0.96 -12.05
C VAL A 121 -8.98 -1.57 -11.96
N HIS A 122 -8.87 -2.84 -11.55
CA HIS A 122 -7.59 -3.55 -11.48
C HIS A 122 -6.98 -3.70 -12.88
N ALA A 123 -7.75 -4.14 -13.87
CA ALA A 123 -7.26 -4.26 -15.25
C ALA A 123 -6.82 -2.91 -15.82
N ALA A 124 -7.58 -1.84 -15.60
CA ALA A 124 -7.23 -0.49 -16.03
C ALA A 124 -5.96 0.04 -15.33
N LEU A 125 -5.74 -0.31 -14.05
CA LEU A 125 -4.51 0.01 -13.33
C LEU A 125 -3.31 -0.76 -13.90
N GLU A 126 -3.48 -2.04 -14.25
CA GLU A 126 -2.42 -2.86 -14.85
C GLU A 126 -2.02 -2.37 -16.26
N ALA A 127 -2.95 -1.79 -17.02
CA ALA A 127 -2.66 -1.18 -18.32
C ALA A 127 -1.84 0.13 -18.21
N LEU A 128 -1.79 0.76 -17.03
CA LEU A 128 -0.99 1.96 -16.85
C LEU A 128 0.52 1.65 -16.84
N PRO A 129 1.37 2.52 -17.41
CA PRO A 129 2.81 2.47 -17.17
C PRO A 129 3.14 2.45 -15.68
N SER A 130 4.14 1.63 -15.27
CA SER A 130 4.48 1.38 -13.86
C SER A 130 4.61 2.67 -13.04
N LYS A 131 5.32 3.68 -13.54
CA LYS A 131 5.50 4.99 -12.87
C LYS A 131 4.20 5.71 -12.51
N TYR A 132 3.12 5.49 -13.26
CA TYR A 132 1.80 6.07 -12.97
C TYR A 132 1.01 5.19 -12.00
N ARG A 133 1.09 3.89 -12.15
CA ARG A 133 0.48 2.91 -11.26
C ARG A 133 1.03 3.05 -9.86
N ASP A 134 2.37 3.09 -9.70
CA ASP A 134 3.04 3.18 -8.40
C ASP A 134 2.61 4.43 -7.62
N VAL A 135 2.54 5.60 -8.27
CA VAL A 135 2.07 6.81 -7.58
C VAL A 135 0.60 6.76 -7.21
N LEU A 136 -0.28 6.14 -8.02
CA LEU A 136 -1.68 5.96 -7.68
C LEU A 136 -1.88 4.99 -6.51
N GLU A 137 -1.16 3.89 -6.50
CA GLU A 137 -1.23 2.92 -5.42
C GLU A 137 -0.71 3.49 -4.09
N LEU A 138 0.42 4.19 -4.12
CA LEU A 138 0.92 4.87 -2.93
C LEU A 138 -0.04 5.96 -2.44
N TYR A 139 -0.71 6.65 -3.35
CA TYR A 139 -1.65 7.70 -2.99
C TYR A 139 -3.00 7.16 -2.51
N TYR A 140 -3.64 6.25 -3.26
CA TYR A 140 -4.99 5.76 -2.97
C TYR A 140 -5.03 4.51 -2.10
N VAL A 141 -4.11 3.57 -2.33
CA VAL A 141 -4.09 2.30 -1.59
C VAL A 141 -3.32 2.45 -0.28
N SER A 142 -2.16 3.11 -0.31
CA SER A 142 -1.34 3.34 0.89
C SER A 142 -1.64 4.66 1.59
N ASP A 143 -2.56 5.49 1.03
CA ASP A 143 -2.96 6.80 1.56
C ASP A 143 -1.77 7.72 1.91
N LEU A 144 -0.71 7.68 1.10
CA LEU A 144 0.49 8.51 1.32
C LEU A 144 0.27 9.94 0.84
N ARG A 145 0.82 10.90 1.57
CA ARG A 145 0.89 12.28 1.10
C ARG A 145 1.93 12.42 -0.01
N TYR A 146 1.78 13.41 -0.87
CA TYR A 146 2.73 13.67 -1.97
C TYR A 146 4.19 13.76 -1.53
N ARG A 147 4.45 14.28 -0.32
CA ARG A 147 5.80 14.31 0.27
C ARG A 147 6.35 12.92 0.54
N ASP A 148 5.51 12.04 1.08
CA ASP A 148 5.91 10.68 1.42
C ASP A 148 6.10 9.84 0.16
N ILE A 149 5.26 10.06 -0.87
CA ILE A 149 5.41 9.45 -2.20
C ILE A 149 6.70 9.94 -2.87
N ALA A 150 6.99 11.24 -2.80
CA ALA A 150 8.21 11.82 -3.34
C ALA A 150 9.46 11.21 -2.70
N LEU A 151 9.41 10.99 -1.37
CA LEU A 151 10.48 10.34 -0.62
C LEU A 151 10.58 8.83 -0.98
N ALA A 152 9.44 8.14 -1.04
CA ALA A 152 9.39 6.69 -1.31
C ALA A 152 9.86 6.34 -2.72
N LEU A 153 9.56 7.18 -3.71
CA LEU A 153 9.94 6.98 -5.11
C LEU A 153 11.19 7.78 -5.54
N GLU A 154 11.75 8.60 -4.63
CA GLU A 154 12.87 9.51 -4.87
C GLU A 154 12.72 10.38 -6.12
N ILE A 155 11.53 10.94 -6.27
CA ILE A 155 11.22 11.88 -7.33
C ILE A 155 10.80 13.23 -6.73
N PRO A 156 11.02 14.35 -7.42
CA PRO A 156 10.55 15.65 -6.96
C PRO A 156 9.03 15.65 -6.72
N ILE A 157 8.57 16.36 -5.68
CA ILE A 157 7.14 16.47 -5.35
C ILE A 157 6.30 17.02 -6.53
N GLY A 158 6.88 17.88 -7.37
CA GLY A 158 6.28 18.36 -8.61
C GLY A 158 6.03 17.23 -9.60
N THR A 159 6.96 16.28 -9.68
CA THR A 159 6.81 15.08 -10.51
C THR A 159 5.70 14.18 -9.99
N VAL A 160 5.58 13.98 -8.67
CA VAL A 160 4.47 13.24 -8.05
C VAL A 160 3.12 13.84 -8.45
N LYS A 161 2.95 15.17 -8.32
CA LYS A 161 1.73 15.88 -8.73
C LYS A 161 1.40 15.64 -10.20
N THR A 162 2.41 15.74 -11.05
CA THR A 162 2.27 15.54 -12.50
C THR A 162 1.89 14.09 -12.82
N TYR A 163 2.54 13.13 -12.18
CA TYR A 163 2.27 11.71 -12.40
C TYR A 163 0.86 11.33 -11.93
N ILE A 164 0.42 11.77 -10.76
CA ILE A 164 -0.94 11.53 -10.27
C ILE A 164 -1.97 12.14 -11.24
N SER A 165 -1.77 13.38 -11.70
CA SER A 165 -2.69 14.03 -12.65
C SER A 165 -2.77 13.25 -13.98
N ARG A 166 -1.64 12.88 -14.56
CA ARG A 166 -1.58 12.10 -15.81
C ARG A 166 -2.14 10.70 -15.65
N ALA A 167 -1.85 10.05 -14.51
CA ALA A 167 -2.36 8.74 -14.19
C ALA A 167 -3.89 8.74 -14.08
N LYS A 168 -4.48 9.70 -13.37
CA LYS A 168 -5.94 9.88 -13.27
C LYS A 168 -6.61 10.06 -14.64
N ARG A 169 -5.99 10.88 -15.51
CA ARG A 169 -6.51 11.10 -16.86
C ARG A 169 -6.50 9.84 -17.69
N ARG A 170 -5.38 9.07 -17.66
CA ARG A 170 -5.27 7.81 -18.37
C ARG A 170 -6.23 6.75 -17.82
N LEU A 171 -6.31 6.62 -16.50
CA LEU A 171 -7.24 5.68 -15.86
C LEU A 171 -8.71 5.95 -16.25
N ARG A 172 -9.09 7.23 -16.33
CA ARG A 172 -10.44 7.60 -16.80
C ARG A 172 -10.66 7.21 -18.25
N ALA A 173 -9.68 7.38 -19.13
CA ALA A 173 -9.77 6.96 -20.53
C ALA A 173 -9.95 5.44 -20.64
N GLU A 174 -9.12 4.67 -19.97
CA GLU A 174 -9.19 3.20 -19.94
C GLU A 174 -10.55 2.69 -19.42
N LEU A 175 -11.08 3.31 -18.35
CA LEU A 175 -12.38 2.95 -17.80
C LEU A 175 -13.56 3.37 -18.69
N ALA A 176 -13.40 4.43 -19.49
CA ALA A 176 -14.43 4.88 -20.44
C ALA A 176 -14.47 4.02 -21.72
N GLU A 177 -13.33 3.50 -22.15
CA GLU A 177 -13.23 2.63 -23.34
C GLU A 177 -13.69 1.19 -23.10
N THR A 178 -13.87 0.79 -21.84
CA THR A 178 -14.37 -0.53 -21.47
C THR A 178 -15.87 -0.47 -21.23
N PRO A 179 -16.75 -0.80 -22.22
CA PRO A 179 -18.19 -0.74 -22.05
C PRO A 179 -18.63 -1.72 -20.96
N LEU A 180 -19.64 -1.30 -20.17
CA LEU A 180 -20.39 -2.19 -19.29
C LEU A 180 -20.89 -3.37 -20.12
N ARG A 181 -20.33 -4.55 -19.95
CA ARG A 181 -21.04 -5.77 -20.33
C ARG A 181 -22.20 -5.92 -19.34
N LEU A 182 -23.33 -5.32 -19.68
CA LEU A 182 -24.60 -5.73 -19.12
C LEU A 182 -24.77 -7.19 -19.51
N ALA A 183 -24.68 -8.07 -18.53
CA ALA A 183 -25.05 -9.47 -18.70
C ALA A 183 -26.52 -9.50 -19.16
N ALA A 184 -26.72 -10.01 -20.35
CA ALA A 184 -28.04 -10.38 -20.87
C ALA A 184 -28.49 -11.68 -20.18
#